data_a4f59fef146ad3011dcb98bf96be0be5
#
_entry.id   a4f59fef146ad3011dcb98bf96be0be5
#
_cell.length_a   1.000
_cell.length_b   1.000
_cell.length_c   1.000
_cell.angle_alpha   90.00
_cell.angle_beta   90.00
_cell.angle_gamma   90.00
#
_symmetry.space_group_name_H-M   'P 1'
#
loop_
_entity.id
_entity.type
_entity.pdbx_description
1 polymer ?
#
loop_
_entity_poly.entity_id
_entity_poly.type
_entity_poly.pdbx_seq_one_letter_code
_entity_poly.pdbx_strand_id
1 'polypeptide(L)'
;MDMSAPYINLHTHHTPQATEDCRVIVSHSLLDHSSFSEHPHIYYSLGLHPWDEETLTEASLTELEQILQTTPRIIALGEAGLDRVCTTDYSLQLRFFERQIELSETLRLPLIIHLVKAQDELLRLHKLYHPTCPWVIHGFRGKAPMATQLLEKGIYLSFGRHFHPESLALALEQKRAFLETDDLPNLSIQEVYTHACQALSLDELTLRTELYQQAQQLFKVS
;
A
#
# COMPACT_ATOMS: atom_id res chain seq x y z
N MET A 1 28.76 -7.33 12.13
CA MET A 1 27.88 -7.24 10.96
C MET A 1 27.13 -5.92 11.14
N ASP A 2 27.33 -5.02 10.23
CA ASP A 2 26.62 -3.73 10.24
C ASP A 2 25.15 -4.04 9.92
N MET A 3 24.29 -4.06 10.96
CA MET A 3 22.87 -4.36 10.79
C MET A 3 22.14 -3.07 10.41
N SER A 4 22.44 -2.58 9.19
CA SER A 4 21.65 -1.48 8.63
C SER A 4 20.20 -1.94 8.46
N ALA A 5 19.22 -1.06 8.76
CA ALA A 5 17.82 -1.37 8.57
C ALA A 5 17.55 -1.81 7.12
N PRO A 6 16.73 -2.86 6.86
CA PRO A 6 16.44 -3.29 5.51
C PRO A 6 15.62 -2.24 4.75
N TYR A 7 15.67 -2.28 3.42
CA TYR A 7 14.73 -1.55 2.59
C TYR A 7 13.31 -2.08 2.79
N ILE A 8 12.34 -1.21 2.67
CA ILE A 8 10.93 -1.57 2.58
C ILE A 8 10.44 -1.26 1.17
N ASN A 9 9.92 -2.28 0.48
CA ASN A 9 9.11 -2.12 -0.73
C ASN A 9 7.65 -2.37 -0.32
N LEU A 10 6.90 -1.28 -0.14
CA LEU A 10 5.56 -1.39 0.42
C LEU A 10 4.56 -2.05 -0.52
N HIS A 11 4.74 -1.88 -1.82
CA HIS A 11 3.79 -2.37 -2.81
C HIS A 11 4.50 -2.71 -4.12
N THR A 12 4.29 -3.92 -4.60
CA THR A 12 4.75 -4.38 -5.91
C THR A 12 3.89 -5.52 -6.42
N HIS A 13 3.70 -5.61 -7.73
CA HIS A 13 3.04 -6.74 -8.39
C HIS A 13 4.02 -7.84 -8.82
N HIS A 14 5.31 -7.63 -8.63
CA HIS A 14 6.34 -8.59 -9.00
C HIS A 14 6.98 -9.21 -7.77
N THR A 15 7.12 -10.54 -7.77
CA THR A 15 7.89 -11.21 -6.73
C THR A 15 9.38 -10.91 -6.97
N PRO A 16 10.00 -10.02 -6.18
CA PRO A 16 11.40 -9.69 -6.37
C PRO A 16 12.27 -10.88 -5.96
N GLN A 17 13.52 -10.89 -6.43
CA GLN A 17 14.53 -11.69 -5.76
C GLN A 17 14.71 -11.13 -4.35
N ALA A 18 14.08 -11.77 -3.37
CA ALA A 18 14.14 -11.33 -1.99
C ALA A 18 15.58 -11.46 -1.49
N THR A 19 16.17 -10.34 -1.12
CA THR A 19 17.46 -10.27 -0.47
C THR A 19 17.26 -10.13 1.04
N GLU A 20 18.25 -10.52 1.84
CA GLU A 20 18.22 -10.31 3.29
C GLU A 20 18.03 -8.82 3.66
N ASP A 21 18.42 -7.93 2.75
CA ASP A 21 18.42 -6.48 2.92
C ASP A 21 17.11 -5.78 2.47
N CYS A 22 16.06 -6.55 2.17
CA CYS A 22 14.77 -5.99 1.74
C CYS A 22 13.59 -6.74 2.36
N ARG A 23 12.55 -6.00 2.76
CA ARG A 23 11.21 -6.51 3.11
C ARG A 23 10.22 -6.03 2.06
N VAL A 24 9.43 -6.95 1.54
CA VAL A 24 8.58 -6.68 0.38
C VAL A 24 7.15 -7.10 0.68
N ILE A 25 6.19 -6.24 0.36
CA ILE A 25 4.78 -6.58 0.33
C ILE A 25 4.36 -6.73 -1.14
N VAL A 26 4.10 -7.97 -1.54
CA VAL A 26 3.63 -8.29 -2.90
C VAL A 26 2.11 -8.19 -2.92
N SER A 27 1.58 -7.40 -3.84
CA SER A 27 0.14 -7.28 -4.06
C SER A 27 -0.36 -8.40 -4.95
N HIS A 28 -1.33 -9.14 -4.46
CA HIS A 28 -2.09 -10.13 -5.23
C HIS A 28 -3.54 -9.70 -5.39
N SER A 29 -4.12 -9.98 -6.54
CA SER A 29 -5.56 -9.99 -6.71
C SER A 29 -6.14 -11.38 -6.37
N LEU A 30 -7.44 -11.45 -6.14
CA LEU A 30 -8.09 -12.75 -5.90
C LEU A 30 -7.95 -13.71 -7.10
N LEU A 31 -7.71 -13.19 -8.30
CA LEU A 31 -7.50 -13.99 -9.51
C LEU A 31 -6.11 -14.65 -9.56
N ASP A 32 -5.14 -14.11 -8.84
CA ASP A 32 -3.72 -14.49 -8.94
C ASP A 32 -3.09 -14.92 -7.60
N HIS A 33 -3.89 -15.39 -6.66
CA HIS A 33 -3.41 -15.74 -5.31
C HIS A 33 -2.93 -17.19 -5.16
N SER A 34 -2.61 -17.89 -6.26
CA SER A 34 -2.39 -19.35 -6.27
C SER A 34 -1.18 -19.85 -5.48
N SER A 35 -0.24 -18.98 -5.09
CA SER A 35 0.92 -19.40 -4.29
C SER A 35 1.53 -18.25 -3.48
N PHE A 36 1.56 -18.42 -2.16
CA PHE A 36 2.30 -17.54 -1.26
C PHE A 36 3.66 -18.18 -0.93
N SER A 37 4.74 -17.43 -1.16
CA SER A 37 6.10 -17.90 -0.83
C SER A 37 6.29 -17.98 0.69
N GLU A 38 6.98 -19.01 1.14
CA GLU A 38 7.42 -19.15 2.54
C GLU A 38 8.67 -18.29 2.88
N HIS A 39 9.15 -17.48 1.93
CA HIS A 39 10.35 -16.67 2.15
C HIS A 39 10.15 -15.66 3.29
N PRO A 40 11.04 -15.59 4.28
CA PRO A 40 10.82 -14.82 5.52
C PRO A 40 10.66 -13.31 5.29
N HIS A 41 11.17 -12.77 4.17
CA HIS A 41 11.17 -11.35 3.86
C HIS A 41 10.11 -10.94 2.83
N ILE A 42 9.26 -11.89 2.39
CA ILE A 42 8.14 -11.62 1.50
C ILE A 42 6.84 -11.71 2.28
N TYR A 43 6.07 -10.67 2.21
CA TYR A 43 4.73 -10.55 2.75
C TYR A 43 3.76 -10.26 1.62
N TYR A 44 2.48 -10.27 1.90
CA TYR A 44 1.46 -10.08 0.88
C TYR A 44 0.38 -9.09 1.33
N SER A 45 -0.20 -8.42 0.35
CA SER A 45 -1.53 -7.85 0.44
C SER A 45 -2.45 -8.57 -0.52
N LEU A 46 -3.72 -8.71 -0.15
CA LEU A 46 -4.74 -9.34 -0.98
C LEU A 46 -6.03 -8.53 -0.91
N GLY A 47 -6.63 -8.25 -2.05
CA GLY A 47 -7.85 -7.46 -2.15
C GLY A 47 -8.62 -7.69 -3.46
N LEU A 48 -9.77 -7.02 -3.58
CA LEU A 48 -10.55 -6.94 -4.81
C LEU A 48 -10.26 -5.61 -5.47
N HIS A 49 -9.49 -5.66 -6.56
CA HIS A 49 -9.05 -4.47 -7.27
C HIS A 49 -10.19 -3.86 -8.10
N PRO A 50 -10.33 -2.53 -8.20
CA PRO A 50 -11.41 -1.90 -8.96
C PRO A 50 -11.39 -2.18 -10.48
N TRP A 51 -10.30 -2.68 -11.03
CA TRP A 51 -10.22 -3.08 -12.44
C TRP A 51 -10.74 -4.49 -12.70
N ASP A 52 -10.80 -5.34 -11.68
CA ASP A 52 -11.17 -6.76 -11.78
C ASP A 52 -12.68 -6.92 -11.55
N GLU A 53 -13.53 -6.35 -12.45
CA GLU A 53 -14.99 -6.30 -12.32
C GLU A 53 -15.60 -7.67 -11.99
N GLU A 54 -15.06 -8.73 -12.57
CA GLU A 54 -15.52 -10.11 -12.35
C GLU A 54 -15.30 -10.61 -10.90
N THR A 55 -14.37 -10.01 -10.16
CA THR A 55 -14.13 -10.33 -8.75
C THR A 55 -14.99 -9.51 -7.79
N LEU A 56 -15.66 -8.46 -8.25
CA LEU A 56 -16.50 -7.61 -7.42
C LEU A 56 -17.85 -8.29 -7.12
N THR A 57 -17.81 -9.40 -6.39
CA THR A 57 -18.97 -10.22 -6.01
C THR A 57 -18.98 -10.57 -4.52
N GLU A 58 -20.14 -10.90 -3.97
CA GLU A 58 -20.26 -11.34 -2.57
C GLU A 58 -19.54 -12.68 -2.33
N ALA A 59 -19.50 -13.56 -3.34
CA ALA A 59 -18.75 -14.80 -3.25
C ALA A 59 -17.24 -14.53 -3.10
N SER A 60 -16.71 -13.62 -3.90
CA SER A 60 -15.31 -13.21 -3.83
C SER A 60 -14.96 -12.54 -2.51
N LEU A 61 -15.87 -11.75 -1.91
CA LEU A 61 -15.66 -11.17 -0.57
C LEU A 61 -15.56 -12.27 0.50
N THR A 62 -16.41 -13.30 0.40
CA THR A 62 -16.36 -14.43 1.33
C THR A 62 -15.07 -15.23 1.19
N GLU A 63 -14.61 -15.45 -0.03
CA GLU A 63 -13.35 -16.13 -0.32
C GLU A 63 -12.16 -15.30 0.18
N LEU A 64 -12.14 -13.98 -0.12
CA LEU A 64 -11.14 -13.05 0.37
C LEU A 64 -11.01 -13.09 1.90
N GLU A 65 -12.14 -13.02 2.61
CA GLU A 65 -12.16 -13.09 4.08
C GLU A 65 -11.54 -14.40 4.59
N GLN A 66 -11.90 -15.53 4.00
CA GLN A 66 -11.36 -16.84 4.38
C GLN A 66 -9.83 -16.91 4.17
N ILE A 67 -9.32 -16.40 3.06
CA ILE A 67 -7.89 -16.41 2.75
C ILE A 67 -7.14 -15.49 3.72
N LEU A 68 -7.66 -14.28 3.97
CA LEU A 68 -7.05 -13.32 4.91
C LEU A 68 -6.95 -13.88 6.34
N GLN A 69 -7.95 -14.68 6.77
CA GLN A 69 -7.96 -15.30 8.10
C GLN A 69 -7.01 -16.49 8.22
N THR A 70 -6.73 -17.19 7.12
CA THR A 70 -5.98 -18.45 7.12
C THR A 70 -4.54 -18.35 6.64
N THR A 71 -4.14 -17.20 6.08
CA THR A 71 -2.81 -16.97 5.50
C THR A 71 -2.03 -15.91 6.28
N PRO A 72 -1.21 -16.31 7.28
CA PRO A 72 -0.52 -15.35 8.17
C PRO A 72 0.48 -14.42 7.47
N ARG A 73 0.90 -14.75 6.24
CA ARG A 73 1.79 -13.94 5.43
C ARG A 73 1.09 -12.76 4.74
N ILE A 74 -0.23 -12.75 4.72
CA ILE A 74 -0.99 -11.59 4.26
C ILE A 74 -1.11 -10.63 5.44
N ILE A 75 -0.46 -9.48 5.33
CA ILE A 75 -0.33 -8.49 6.41
C ILE A 75 -1.10 -7.20 6.14
N ALA A 76 -1.74 -7.10 4.98
CA ALA A 76 -2.60 -5.98 4.61
C ALA A 76 -3.76 -6.46 3.74
N LEU A 77 -4.89 -5.80 3.80
CA LEU A 77 -5.95 -5.89 2.82
C LEU A 77 -5.63 -4.91 1.68
N GLY A 78 -5.77 -5.34 0.45
CA GLY A 78 -5.51 -4.55 -0.75
C GLY A 78 -4.66 -5.32 -1.77
N GLU A 79 -4.61 -4.84 -2.92
CA GLU A 79 -5.02 -3.52 -3.40
C GLU A 79 -6.54 -3.46 -3.56
N ALA A 80 -7.15 -2.44 -2.98
CA ALA A 80 -8.59 -2.16 -3.06
C ALA A 80 -8.79 -0.66 -3.27
N GLY A 81 -9.89 -0.21 -3.84
CA GLY A 81 -10.04 1.23 -3.99
C GLY A 81 -10.98 1.70 -5.08
N LEU A 82 -10.68 2.89 -5.61
CA LEU A 82 -11.54 3.62 -6.54
C LEU A 82 -10.75 4.20 -7.70
N ASP A 83 -11.22 3.95 -8.90
CA ASP A 83 -10.65 4.50 -10.14
C ASP A 83 -11.76 5.04 -11.04
N ARG A 84 -11.84 6.37 -11.20
CA ARG A 84 -12.81 7.02 -12.10
C ARG A 84 -12.41 6.97 -13.58
N VAL A 85 -11.30 6.34 -13.92
CA VAL A 85 -10.80 6.27 -15.30
C VAL A 85 -10.96 4.88 -15.90
N CYS A 86 -11.03 3.83 -15.08
CA CYS A 86 -11.26 2.47 -15.57
C CYS A 86 -12.70 2.27 -16.05
N THR A 87 -12.95 1.13 -16.72
CA THR A 87 -14.24 0.81 -17.34
C THR A 87 -15.26 0.23 -16.39
N THR A 88 -14.83 -0.29 -15.24
CA THR A 88 -15.70 -0.87 -14.20
C THR A 88 -16.68 0.17 -13.67
N ASP A 89 -17.95 -0.20 -13.52
CA ASP A 89 -18.98 0.68 -12.98
C ASP A 89 -18.56 1.27 -11.62
N TYR A 90 -18.61 2.58 -11.49
CA TYR A 90 -18.12 3.27 -10.30
C TYR A 90 -18.93 2.95 -9.05
N SER A 91 -20.24 2.71 -9.18
CA SER A 91 -21.11 2.32 -8.06
C SER A 91 -20.78 0.91 -7.56
N LEU A 92 -20.37 0.03 -8.45
CA LEU A 92 -19.88 -1.30 -8.11
C LEU A 92 -18.54 -1.21 -7.37
N GLN A 93 -17.58 -0.43 -7.89
CA GLN A 93 -16.32 -0.18 -7.19
C GLN A 93 -16.56 0.34 -5.78
N LEU A 94 -17.40 1.36 -5.63
CA LEU A 94 -17.71 1.98 -4.35
C LEU A 94 -18.29 0.98 -3.35
N ARG A 95 -19.28 0.19 -3.78
CA ARG A 95 -19.91 -0.84 -2.96
C ARG A 95 -18.87 -1.83 -2.41
N PHE A 96 -18.02 -2.36 -3.27
CA PHE A 96 -17.03 -3.36 -2.87
C PHE A 96 -15.83 -2.77 -2.13
N PHE A 97 -15.51 -1.50 -2.36
CA PHE A 97 -14.53 -0.82 -1.55
C PHE A 97 -15.03 -0.57 -0.12
N GLU A 98 -16.28 -0.15 0.06
CA GLU A 98 -16.92 -0.03 1.38
C GLU A 98 -16.90 -1.35 2.16
N ARG A 99 -17.22 -2.47 1.49
CA ARG A 99 -17.14 -3.81 2.11
C ARG A 99 -15.71 -4.20 2.52
N GLN A 100 -14.73 -3.82 1.74
CA GLN A 100 -13.32 -4.06 2.07
C GLN A 100 -12.83 -3.15 3.20
N ILE A 101 -13.33 -1.93 3.33
CA ILE A 101 -13.10 -1.09 4.51
C ILE A 101 -13.62 -1.79 5.78
N GLU A 102 -14.86 -2.29 5.76
CA GLU A 102 -15.46 -3.03 6.89
C GLU A 102 -14.64 -4.28 7.24
N LEU A 103 -14.18 -5.01 6.24
CA LEU A 103 -13.37 -6.21 6.42
C LEU A 103 -11.98 -5.88 7.02
N SER A 104 -11.33 -4.80 6.55
CA SER A 104 -10.07 -4.29 7.10
C SER A 104 -10.18 -4.01 8.60
N GLU A 105 -11.25 -3.31 9.02
CA GLU A 105 -11.51 -3.03 10.43
C GLU A 105 -11.79 -4.30 11.25
N THR A 106 -12.58 -5.23 10.70
CA THR A 106 -12.92 -6.51 11.35
C THR A 106 -11.69 -7.37 11.60
N LEU A 107 -10.82 -7.49 10.60
CA LEU A 107 -9.60 -8.31 10.66
C LEU A 107 -8.40 -7.55 11.25
N ARG A 108 -8.53 -6.26 11.50
CA ARG A 108 -7.46 -5.36 11.97
C ARG A 108 -6.23 -5.38 11.06
N LEU A 109 -6.47 -5.34 9.77
CA LEU A 109 -5.45 -5.26 8.72
C LEU A 109 -5.36 -3.84 8.17
N PRO A 110 -4.15 -3.28 7.98
CA PRO A 110 -3.98 -2.06 7.20
C PRO A 110 -4.59 -2.20 5.80
N LEU A 111 -5.09 -1.09 5.24
CA LEU A 111 -5.71 -1.05 3.91
C LEU A 111 -4.79 -0.36 2.91
N ILE A 112 -4.33 -1.07 1.88
CA ILE A 112 -3.56 -0.53 0.76
C ILE A 112 -4.54 -0.13 -0.34
N ILE A 113 -4.52 1.16 -0.72
CA ILE A 113 -5.58 1.79 -1.50
C ILE A 113 -5.09 2.24 -2.87
N HIS A 114 -5.75 1.73 -3.90
CA HIS A 114 -5.73 2.27 -5.25
C HIS A 114 -6.62 3.51 -5.34
N LEU A 115 -6.06 4.64 -5.78
CA LEU A 115 -6.83 5.89 -5.81
C LEU A 115 -6.56 6.70 -7.07
N VAL A 116 -7.47 6.67 -8.04
CA VAL A 116 -7.38 7.44 -9.26
C VAL A 116 -8.58 8.38 -9.41
N LYS A 117 -8.33 9.70 -9.35
CA LYS A 117 -9.31 10.78 -9.49
C LYS A 117 -10.55 10.67 -8.57
N ALA A 118 -10.42 10.02 -7.40
CA ALA A 118 -11.51 9.77 -6.46
C ALA A 118 -11.20 10.24 -5.02
N GLN A 119 -10.33 11.24 -4.87
CA GLN A 119 -9.90 11.74 -3.55
C GLN A 119 -11.06 12.26 -2.70
N ASP A 120 -12.01 12.99 -3.31
CA ASP A 120 -13.21 13.50 -2.65
C ASP A 120 -14.02 12.38 -2.01
N GLU A 121 -14.21 11.30 -2.73
CA GLU A 121 -14.93 10.11 -2.26
C GLU A 121 -14.16 9.40 -1.15
N LEU A 122 -12.84 9.22 -1.30
CA LEU A 122 -12.02 8.63 -0.25
C LEU A 122 -12.10 9.41 1.06
N LEU A 123 -12.03 10.75 1.00
CA LEU A 123 -12.16 11.61 2.19
C LEU A 123 -13.56 11.53 2.81
N ARG A 124 -14.60 11.40 1.97
CA ARG A 124 -15.98 11.16 2.44
C ARG A 124 -16.08 9.84 3.20
N LEU A 125 -15.54 8.76 2.63
CA LEU A 125 -15.52 7.44 3.26
C LEU A 125 -14.71 7.43 4.55
N HIS A 126 -13.53 8.04 4.56
CA HIS A 126 -12.70 8.15 5.75
C HIS A 126 -13.45 8.87 6.90
N LYS A 127 -14.20 9.94 6.56
CA LYS A 127 -15.03 10.63 7.53
C LYS A 127 -16.24 9.80 7.97
N LEU A 128 -16.79 8.95 7.11
CA LEU A 128 -17.96 8.11 7.42
C LEU A 128 -17.60 6.94 8.32
N TYR A 129 -16.54 6.23 7.97
CA TYR A 129 -16.16 4.98 8.64
C TYR A 129 -15.29 5.20 9.88
N HIS A 130 -14.64 6.37 10.02
CA HIS A 130 -13.71 6.66 11.14
C HIS A 130 -12.72 5.52 11.36
N PRO A 131 -11.92 5.12 10.33
CA PRO A 131 -11.12 3.92 10.40
C PRO A 131 -10.11 3.96 11.55
N THR A 132 -9.95 2.83 12.22
CA THR A 132 -8.91 2.59 13.23
C THR A 132 -7.69 1.90 12.64
N CYS A 133 -7.87 1.14 11.56
CA CYS A 133 -6.80 0.56 10.79
C CYS A 133 -6.13 1.59 9.88
N PRO A 134 -4.80 1.54 9.71
CA PRO A 134 -4.10 2.46 8.82
C PRO A 134 -4.56 2.33 7.36
N TRP A 135 -4.81 3.47 6.71
CA TRP A 135 -5.02 3.56 5.28
C TRP A 135 -3.74 4.04 4.61
N VAL A 136 -3.30 3.36 3.57
CA VAL A 136 -2.11 3.70 2.79
C VAL A 136 -2.51 3.83 1.33
N ILE A 137 -2.40 5.03 0.77
CA ILE A 137 -2.57 5.22 -0.68
C ILE A 137 -1.26 4.86 -1.35
N HIS A 138 -1.28 3.82 -2.20
CA HIS A 138 -0.13 3.46 -3.02
C HIS A 138 -0.03 4.33 -4.27
N GLY A 139 1.12 4.32 -4.94
CA GLY A 139 1.34 5.03 -6.20
C GLY A 139 1.08 6.54 -6.14
N PHE A 140 1.27 7.20 -4.99
CA PHE A 140 0.87 8.58 -4.81
C PHE A 140 1.71 9.54 -5.67
N ARG A 141 1.04 10.29 -6.55
CA ARG A 141 1.63 11.28 -7.48
C ARG A 141 1.01 12.68 -7.32
N GLY A 142 0.24 12.91 -6.25
CA GLY A 142 -0.40 14.19 -5.98
C GLY A 142 0.59 15.27 -5.54
N LYS A 143 0.25 16.54 -5.76
CA LYS A 143 1.02 17.70 -5.29
C LYS A 143 0.81 17.95 -3.79
N ALA A 144 1.65 18.79 -3.20
CA ALA A 144 1.63 19.13 -1.77
C ALA A 144 0.24 19.45 -1.18
N PRO A 145 -0.64 20.25 -1.80
CA PRO A 145 -1.98 20.50 -1.22
C PRO A 145 -2.83 19.24 -1.08
N MET A 146 -2.73 18.30 -2.02
CA MET A 146 -3.43 17.02 -1.94
C MET A 146 -2.81 16.13 -0.86
N ALA A 147 -1.47 16.07 -0.80
CA ALA A 147 -0.77 15.33 0.24
C ALA A 147 -1.16 15.83 1.64
N THR A 148 -1.16 17.16 1.86
CA THR A 148 -1.54 17.77 3.14
C THR A 148 -2.93 17.34 3.59
N GLN A 149 -3.94 17.41 2.71
CA GLN A 149 -5.31 17.01 3.05
C GLN A 149 -5.43 15.56 3.50
N LEU A 150 -4.69 14.66 2.87
CA LEU A 150 -4.69 13.23 3.20
C LEU A 150 -3.93 12.95 4.50
N LEU A 151 -2.75 13.55 4.65
CA LEU A 151 -1.91 13.42 5.84
C LEU A 151 -2.59 13.96 7.10
N GLU A 152 -3.34 15.07 7.02
CA GLU A 152 -4.15 15.61 8.12
C GLU A 152 -5.25 14.66 8.60
N LYS A 153 -5.65 13.70 7.76
CA LYS A 153 -6.58 12.63 8.14
C LYS A 153 -5.89 11.39 8.71
N GLY A 154 -4.57 11.40 8.81
CA GLY A 154 -3.82 10.26 9.29
C GLY A 154 -3.55 9.20 8.22
N ILE A 155 -3.87 9.49 6.95
CA ILE A 155 -3.65 8.59 5.82
C ILE A 155 -2.16 8.59 5.46
N TYR A 156 -1.60 7.41 5.21
CA TYR A 156 -0.22 7.22 4.75
C TYR A 156 -0.15 7.30 3.23
N LEU A 157 1.01 7.73 2.71
CA LEU A 157 1.26 7.85 1.28
C LEU A 157 2.47 7.01 0.89
N SER A 158 2.34 6.18 -0.12
CA SER A 158 3.44 5.41 -0.69
C SER A 158 3.82 5.97 -2.06
N PHE A 159 5.12 6.11 -2.30
CA PHE A 159 5.67 6.83 -3.44
C PHE A 159 6.54 5.91 -4.28
N GLY A 160 6.19 5.78 -5.55
CA GLY A 160 6.98 5.07 -6.55
C GLY A 160 8.01 5.99 -7.23
N ARG A 161 8.46 5.59 -8.43
CA ARG A 161 9.46 6.32 -9.23
C ARG A 161 9.11 7.78 -9.50
N HIS A 162 7.81 8.08 -9.67
CA HIS A 162 7.33 9.40 -10.04
C HIS A 162 6.60 10.05 -8.87
N PHE A 163 7.29 10.87 -8.13
CA PHE A 163 6.71 11.62 -7.00
C PHE A 163 7.01 13.12 -7.10
N HIS A 164 6.24 13.92 -6.37
CA HIS A 164 6.57 15.32 -6.12
C HIS A 164 7.41 15.43 -4.85
N PRO A 165 8.63 15.99 -4.91
CA PRO A 165 9.52 16.08 -3.74
C PRO A 165 8.88 16.75 -2.52
N GLU A 166 8.10 17.81 -2.73
CA GLU A 166 7.38 18.50 -1.64
C GLU A 166 6.38 17.58 -0.94
N SER A 167 5.67 16.74 -1.70
CA SER A 167 4.69 15.80 -1.13
C SER A 167 5.36 14.69 -0.32
N LEU A 168 6.49 14.16 -0.82
CA LEU A 168 7.28 13.18 -0.09
C LEU A 168 7.88 13.80 1.19
N ALA A 169 8.41 15.03 1.12
CA ALA A 169 8.95 15.72 2.29
C ALA A 169 7.89 15.89 3.39
N LEU A 170 6.67 16.34 3.04
CA LEU A 170 5.55 16.46 3.98
C LEU A 170 5.17 15.11 4.62
N ALA A 171 5.13 14.05 3.84
CA ALA A 171 4.78 12.73 4.33
C ALA A 171 5.86 12.16 5.27
N LEU A 172 7.14 12.38 4.98
CA LEU A 172 8.26 12.01 5.85
C LEU A 172 8.25 12.80 7.16
N GLU A 173 8.04 14.10 7.10
CA GLU A 173 7.95 14.97 8.30
C GLU A 173 6.85 14.48 9.26
N GLN A 174 5.72 14.04 8.73
CA GLN A 174 4.61 13.48 9.53
C GLN A 174 4.76 11.99 9.86
N LYS A 175 5.86 11.34 9.46
CA LYS A 175 6.09 9.90 9.61
C LYS A 175 4.95 9.06 9.01
N ARG A 176 4.52 9.42 7.80
CA ARG A 176 3.45 8.77 7.04
C ARG A 176 3.83 8.52 5.58
N ALA A 177 5.11 8.28 5.33
CA ALA A 177 5.62 7.96 4.01
C ALA A 177 6.02 6.50 3.89
N PHE A 178 5.86 5.94 2.68
CA PHE A 178 6.50 4.71 2.24
C PHE A 178 7.04 4.87 0.83
N LEU A 179 7.88 3.92 0.41
CA LEU A 179 8.42 3.83 -0.94
C LEU A 179 8.06 2.46 -1.54
N GLU A 180 7.91 2.42 -2.87
CA GLU A 180 7.44 1.25 -3.59
C GLU A 180 7.95 1.17 -5.03
N THR A 181 7.79 0.01 -5.67
CA THR A 181 8.11 -0.18 -7.09
C THR A 181 6.89 -0.37 -7.98
N ASP A 182 5.70 -0.65 -7.38
CA ASP A 182 4.44 -0.85 -8.11
C ASP A 182 4.56 -1.95 -9.20
N ASP A 183 4.11 -1.70 -10.42
CA ASP A 183 4.13 -2.62 -11.57
C ASP A 183 5.40 -2.50 -12.43
N LEU A 184 6.47 -1.88 -11.93
CA LEU A 184 7.70 -1.67 -12.69
C LEU A 184 8.73 -2.80 -12.48
N PRO A 185 8.76 -3.84 -13.34
CA PRO A 185 9.56 -5.05 -13.09
C PRO A 185 11.07 -4.83 -13.11
N ASN A 186 11.54 -3.76 -13.75
CA ASN A 186 12.97 -3.44 -13.87
C ASN A 186 13.41 -2.31 -12.94
N LEU A 187 12.54 -1.87 -12.03
CA LEU A 187 12.87 -0.85 -11.04
C LEU A 187 13.21 -1.53 -9.72
N SER A 188 14.41 -1.33 -9.21
CA SER A 188 14.77 -1.78 -7.87
C SER A 188 14.28 -0.78 -6.82
N ILE A 189 13.96 -1.29 -5.64
CA ILE A 189 13.56 -0.41 -4.53
C ILE A 189 14.72 0.50 -4.10
N GLN A 190 15.96 0.05 -4.21
CA GLN A 190 17.16 0.82 -3.93
C GLN A 190 17.25 2.06 -4.83
N GLU A 191 16.87 1.95 -6.10
CA GLU A 191 16.83 3.10 -7.01
C GLU A 191 15.78 4.12 -6.59
N VAL A 192 14.62 3.68 -6.05
CA VAL A 192 13.59 4.59 -5.52
C VAL A 192 14.11 5.33 -4.29
N TYR A 193 14.77 4.63 -3.35
CA TYR A 193 15.39 5.25 -2.19
C TYR A 193 16.49 6.24 -2.57
N THR A 194 17.38 5.84 -3.48
CA THR A 194 18.46 6.72 -3.98
C THR A 194 17.88 8.00 -4.60
N HIS A 195 16.81 7.87 -5.41
CA HIS A 195 16.13 9.02 -6.00
C HIS A 195 15.50 9.92 -4.92
N ALA A 196 14.83 9.34 -3.91
CA ALA A 196 14.26 10.10 -2.80
C ALA A 196 15.33 10.84 -2.00
N CYS A 197 16.44 10.18 -1.67
CA CYS A 197 17.57 10.79 -0.96
C CYS A 197 18.19 11.95 -1.75
N GLN A 198 18.39 11.77 -3.05
CA GLN A 198 18.91 12.84 -3.92
C GLN A 198 17.96 14.05 -4.00
N ALA A 199 16.65 13.79 -4.18
CA ALA A 199 15.66 14.85 -4.31
C ALA A 199 15.49 15.69 -3.04
N LEU A 200 15.68 15.10 -1.85
CA LEU A 200 15.45 15.74 -0.55
C LEU A 200 16.74 15.97 0.26
N SER A 201 17.91 15.62 -0.28
CA SER A 201 19.21 15.68 0.41
C SER A 201 19.20 14.91 1.74
N LEU A 202 18.66 13.71 1.75
CA LEU A 202 18.56 12.85 2.92
C LEU A 202 19.69 11.81 2.96
N ASP A 203 20.05 11.42 4.19
CA ASP A 203 20.90 10.25 4.42
C ASP A 203 20.07 8.95 4.21
N GLU A 204 20.58 8.04 3.39
CA GLU A 204 19.86 6.82 3.02
C GLU A 204 19.64 5.89 4.21
N LEU A 205 20.63 5.73 5.10
CA LEU A 205 20.50 4.87 6.28
C LEU A 205 19.43 5.39 7.23
N THR A 206 19.35 6.70 7.40
CA THR A 206 18.30 7.35 8.19
C THR A 206 16.92 7.09 7.59
N LEU A 207 16.77 7.31 6.27
CA LEU A 207 15.50 7.06 5.58
C LEU A 207 15.08 5.58 5.67
N ARG A 208 15.99 4.64 5.45
CA ARG A 208 15.74 3.19 5.59
C ARG A 208 15.26 2.86 7.01
N THR A 209 15.94 3.39 8.01
CA THR A 209 15.62 3.13 9.42
C THR A 209 14.23 3.64 9.78
N GLU A 210 13.89 4.85 9.36
CA GLU A 210 12.57 5.43 9.63
C GLU A 210 11.44 4.65 8.95
N LEU A 211 11.59 4.33 7.66
CA LEU A 211 10.54 3.61 6.93
C LEU A 211 10.40 2.16 7.42
N TYR A 212 11.50 1.51 7.79
CA TYR A 212 11.43 0.17 8.38
C TYR A 212 10.70 0.17 9.73
N GLN A 213 11.01 1.12 10.62
CA GLN A 213 10.32 1.26 11.90
C GLN A 213 8.82 1.51 11.72
N GLN A 214 8.43 2.34 10.74
CA GLN A 214 7.02 2.54 10.40
C GLN A 214 6.37 1.23 9.91
N ALA A 215 7.05 0.50 9.03
CA ALA A 215 6.53 -0.76 8.51
C ALA A 215 6.36 -1.82 9.62
N GLN A 216 7.30 -1.89 10.56
CA GLN A 216 7.17 -2.78 11.73
C GLN A 216 5.95 -2.42 12.59
N GLN A 217 5.67 -1.14 12.79
CA GLN A 217 4.53 -0.68 13.58
C GLN A 217 3.19 -0.94 12.89
N LEU A 218 3.10 -0.67 11.59
CA LEU A 218 1.85 -0.78 10.84
C LEU A 218 1.55 -2.20 10.36
N PHE A 219 2.56 -2.89 9.83
CA PHE A 219 2.39 -4.16 9.11
C PHE A 219 2.98 -5.35 9.85
N LYS A 220 3.63 -5.13 10.99
CA LYS A 220 4.27 -6.20 11.79
C LYS A 220 5.34 -6.98 11.00
N VAL A 221 5.99 -6.34 10.03
CA VAL A 221 7.14 -6.93 9.32
C VAL A 221 8.32 -7.13 10.29
N SER A 222 9.10 -8.21 10.08
CA SER A 222 10.24 -8.58 10.94
C SER A 222 11.55 -8.65 10.16
#